data_7e10e34d458e8958ad193f05a7ba6202
#
_entry.id   7e10e34d458e8958ad193f05a7ba6202
#
_cell.length_a   1.000
_cell.length_b   1.000
_cell.length_c   1.000
_cell.angle_alpha   90.00
_cell.angle_beta   90.00
_cell.angle_gamma   90.00
#
_symmetry.space_group_name_H-M   'P 1'
#
loop_
_entity.id
_entity.type
_entity.pdbx_description
1 polymer ?
#
loop_
_entity_poly.entity_id
_entity_poly.type
_entity_poly.pdbx_seq_one_letter_code
_entity_poly.pdbx_strand_id
1 'polypeptide(L)'
;MSIRDNHLHTHHSYDSDADFTDYLTHFDGEIVTTEHYDLSNPYTKQDDVPEYEAYSHEIENLNLKYGNRIKRGIEIGYYKPRESDILDFLDGKDYDLKLLSIHHNGVNDYLDDEVADMDKASIIQEYLDKLEYAIGRVDADVLAHFDYGFRLFDVTVDELKAYENQLKRIFQKMMANDLAFELNAKSMYLYHHEDLYRYALGLVKDLGCCKYSIGSDGHKLEHFRLNFDKIQELLREFDITEDMII
;
A
#
# COMPACT_ATOMS: atom_id res chain seq x y z
N MET A 1 -2.01 -14.38 -17.04
CA MET A 1 -1.43 -13.05 -16.75
C MET A 1 -0.25 -13.20 -15.82
N SER A 2 0.89 -12.60 -16.14
CA SER A 2 1.99 -12.45 -15.20
C SER A 2 1.84 -11.08 -14.51
N ILE A 3 1.00 -11.02 -13.48
CA ILE A 3 0.75 -9.77 -12.74
C ILE A 3 2.00 -9.44 -11.93
N ARG A 4 2.47 -8.21 -12.06
CA ARG A 4 3.58 -7.66 -11.26
C ARG A 4 3.12 -7.47 -9.81
N ASP A 5 4.01 -7.74 -8.85
CA ASP A 5 3.81 -7.38 -7.46
C ASP A 5 4.34 -5.95 -7.25
N ASN A 6 3.45 -5.04 -6.91
CA ASN A 6 3.72 -3.61 -6.82
C ASN A 6 3.92 -3.12 -5.38
N HIS A 7 3.93 -4.03 -4.39
CA HIS A 7 4.07 -3.66 -2.99
C HIS A 7 4.87 -4.73 -2.24
N LEU A 8 6.18 -4.55 -2.19
CA LEU A 8 7.12 -5.45 -1.54
C LEU A 8 8.13 -4.65 -0.72
N HIS A 9 8.52 -5.22 0.41
CA HIS A 9 9.55 -4.67 1.28
C HIS A 9 10.79 -5.57 1.29
N THR A 10 11.95 -4.93 1.46
CA THR A 10 13.23 -5.63 1.61
C THR A 10 13.92 -5.17 2.89
N HIS A 11 15.14 -5.64 3.10
CA HIS A 11 15.98 -5.20 4.23
C HIS A 11 16.30 -3.69 4.26
N HIS A 12 15.84 -2.93 3.27
CA HIS A 12 15.86 -1.46 3.30
C HIS A 12 14.69 -0.85 4.07
N SER A 13 13.67 -1.65 4.41
CA SER A 13 12.59 -1.29 5.33
C SER A 13 12.92 -1.76 6.74
N TYR A 14 12.55 -0.99 7.76
CA TYR A 14 12.91 -1.24 9.16
C TYR A 14 12.33 -2.55 9.74
N ASP A 15 11.31 -3.09 9.13
CA ASP A 15 10.52 -4.24 9.60
C ASP A 15 10.55 -5.45 8.64
N SER A 16 11.47 -5.43 7.67
CA SER A 16 11.63 -6.53 6.72
C SER A 16 13.06 -7.05 6.69
N ASP A 17 13.20 -8.37 6.74
CA ASP A 17 14.46 -9.09 6.53
C ASP A 17 14.55 -9.73 5.14
N ALA A 18 13.58 -9.48 4.26
CA ALA A 18 13.55 -10.07 2.93
C ALA A 18 14.67 -9.53 2.04
N ASP A 19 15.26 -10.41 1.23
CA ASP A 19 16.26 -10.04 0.24
C ASP A 19 15.62 -10.00 -1.15
N PHE A 20 16.05 -9.09 -2.01
CA PHE A 20 15.62 -9.03 -3.42
C PHE A 20 15.75 -10.38 -4.13
N THR A 21 16.83 -11.12 -3.84
CA THR A 21 17.10 -12.41 -4.47
C THR A 21 16.11 -13.48 -4.07
N ASP A 22 15.47 -13.36 -2.91
CA ASP A 22 14.38 -14.26 -2.50
C ASP A 22 13.20 -14.12 -3.46
N TYR A 23 12.81 -12.90 -3.80
CA TYR A 23 11.73 -12.65 -4.76
C TYR A 23 12.11 -13.04 -6.18
N LEU A 24 13.32 -12.63 -6.63
CA LEU A 24 13.78 -12.84 -8.02
C LEU A 24 14.01 -14.31 -8.37
N THR A 25 14.30 -15.16 -7.41
CA THR A 25 14.48 -16.61 -7.62
C THR A 25 13.16 -17.37 -7.68
N HIS A 26 12.07 -16.78 -7.21
CA HIS A 26 10.74 -17.39 -7.17
C HIS A 26 9.78 -16.87 -8.24
N PHE A 27 10.16 -15.81 -8.94
CA PHE A 27 9.32 -15.21 -9.97
C PHE A 27 10.18 -14.62 -11.08
N ASP A 28 9.87 -14.94 -12.35
CA ASP A 28 10.65 -14.50 -13.52
C ASP A 28 10.20 -13.13 -14.07
N GLY A 29 9.11 -12.56 -13.56
CA GLY A 29 8.59 -11.26 -13.98
C GLY A 29 9.25 -10.06 -13.26
N GLU A 30 8.74 -8.88 -13.54
CA GLU A 30 9.11 -7.66 -12.83
C GLU A 30 8.47 -7.61 -11.45
N ILE A 31 9.18 -7.00 -10.49
CA ILE A 31 8.69 -6.65 -9.14
C ILE A 31 8.94 -5.19 -8.87
N VAL A 32 8.14 -4.60 -7.96
CA VAL A 32 8.41 -3.28 -7.40
C VAL A 32 8.64 -3.45 -5.91
N THR A 33 9.80 -3.00 -5.43
CA THR A 33 10.02 -2.88 -3.99
C THR A 33 9.68 -1.47 -3.55
N THR A 34 8.98 -1.34 -2.44
CA THR A 34 8.38 -0.08 -1.96
C THR A 34 8.73 0.11 -0.49
N GLU A 35 9.96 0.55 -0.25
CA GLU A 35 10.48 0.64 1.11
C GLU A 35 9.73 1.68 1.93
N HIS A 36 9.54 1.40 3.21
CA HIS A 36 8.86 2.29 4.15
C HIS A 36 9.55 3.63 4.29
N TYR A 37 8.75 4.70 4.22
CA TYR A 37 9.14 6.04 4.59
C TYR A 37 8.13 6.59 5.60
N ASP A 38 8.43 6.44 6.88
CA ASP A 38 7.56 6.77 8.01
C ASP A 38 8.24 7.75 8.96
N LEU A 39 7.77 8.99 8.99
CA LEU A 39 8.31 10.01 9.89
C LEU A 39 7.55 10.03 11.22
N SER A 40 8.33 10.17 12.31
CA SER A 40 7.80 10.16 13.69
C SER A 40 7.02 8.89 14.02
N ASN A 41 7.51 7.74 13.51
CA ASN A 41 6.90 6.45 13.73
C ASN A 41 6.79 6.13 15.23
N PRO A 42 5.60 5.98 15.81
CA PRO A 42 5.44 5.74 17.24
C PRO A 42 5.93 4.35 17.68
N TYR A 43 5.92 3.36 16.79
CA TYR A 43 6.40 2.01 17.05
C TYR A 43 7.92 1.99 17.22
N THR A 44 8.68 2.52 16.26
CA THR A 44 10.16 2.57 16.32
C THR A 44 10.67 3.74 17.13
N LYS A 45 9.83 4.76 17.41
CA LYS A 45 10.14 6.02 18.11
C LYS A 45 11.20 6.87 17.40
N GLN A 46 11.27 6.76 16.09
CA GLN A 46 12.20 7.49 15.23
C GLN A 46 11.57 7.78 13.86
N ASP A 47 12.33 8.43 13.01
CA ASP A 47 12.04 8.54 11.58
C ASP A 47 12.61 7.31 10.88
N ASP A 48 11.78 6.54 10.21
CA ASP A 48 12.18 5.40 9.42
C ASP A 48 12.29 5.83 7.95
N VAL A 49 13.52 6.01 7.52
CA VAL A 49 13.86 6.61 6.21
C VAL A 49 14.76 5.66 5.45
N PRO A 50 14.35 5.17 4.28
CA PRO A 50 15.21 4.31 3.48
C PRO A 50 16.40 5.11 2.94
N GLU A 51 17.59 4.53 2.99
CA GLU A 51 18.81 5.12 2.45
C GLU A 51 18.79 5.10 0.92
N TYR A 52 18.22 6.13 0.30
CA TYR A 52 17.92 6.21 -1.13
C TYR A 52 19.09 5.81 -2.04
N GLU A 53 20.31 6.29 -1.76
CA GLU A 53 21.48 6.01 -2.58
C GLU A 53 21.90 4.52 -2.48
N ALA A 54 21.90 3.96 -1.27
CA ALA A 54 22.23 2.54 -1.05
C ALA A 54 21.20 1.63 -1.72
N TYR A 55 19.91 1.93 -1.52
CA TYR A 55 18.79 1.22 -2.13
C TYR A 55 18.83 1.27 -3.66
N SER A 56 19.05 2.45 -4.23
CA SER A 56 19.14 2.64 -5.67
C SER A 56 20.33 1.89 -6.27
N HIS A 57 21.50 1.98 -5.62
CA HIS A 57 22.72 1.31 -6.10
C HIS A 57 22.57 -0.22 -6.06
N GLU A 58 21.92 -0.77 -5.04
CA GLU A 58 21.68 -2.20 -4.96
C GLU A 58 20.75 -2.67 -6.09
N ILE A 59 19.64 -1.96 -6.33
CA ILE A 59 18.72 -2.25 -7.45
C ILE A 59 19.47 -2.21 -8.79
N GLU A 60 20.29 -1.20 -9.04
CA GLU A 60 21.08 -1.09 -10.27
C GLU A 60 21.99 -2.30 -10.49
N ASN A 61 22.72 -2.70 -9.45
CA ASN A 61 23.61 -3.87 -9.50
C ASN A 61 22.84 -5.18 -9.74
N LEU A 62 21.71 -5.36 -9.06
CA LEU A 62 20.87 -6.54 -9.26
C LEU A 62 20.22 -6.54 -10.63
N ASN A 63 19.80 -5.40 -11.14
CA ASN A 63 19.22 -5.27 -12.47
C ASN A 63 20.22 -5.60 -13.59
N LEU A 64 21.51 -5.29 -13.43
CA LEU A 64 22.55 -5.75 -14.34
C LEU A 64 22.66 -7.28 -14.36
N LYS A 65 22.43 -7.94 -13.23
CA LYS A 65 22.52 -9.40 -13.09
C LYS A 65 21.24 -10.11 -13.53
N TYR A 66 20.06 -9.54 -13.21
CA TYR A 66 18.77 -10.18 -13.38
C TYR A 66 17.90 -9.58 -14.52
N GLY A 67 18.43 -8.66 -15.34
CA GLY A 67 17.79 -8.18 -16.57
C GLY A 67 16.72 -7.10 -16.36
N ASN A 68 16.98 -6.11 -15.51
CA ASN A 68 16.08 -4.96 -15.24
C ASN A 68 14.70 -5.34 -14.70
N ARG A 69 14.64 -6.30 -13.80
CA ARG A 69 13.38 -6.84 -13.27
C ARG A 69 12.90 -6.15 -12.00
N ILE A 70 13.74 -5.33 -11.37
CA ILE A 70 13.38 -4.61 -10.15
C ILE A 70 13.10 -3.16 -10.50
N LYS A 71 11.91 -2.70 -10.11
CA LYS A 71 11.51 -1.30 -10.13
C LYS A 71 11.64 -0.72 -8.74
N ARG A 72 12.16 0.51 -8.66
CA ARG A 72 12.36 1.23 -7.41
C ARG A 72 11.09 1.96 -7.02
N GLY A 73 10.47 1.55 -5.93
CA GLY A 73 9.31 2.22 -5.37
C GLY A 73 9.57 2.75 -3.96
N ILE A 74 8.56 3.38 -3.41
CA ILE A 74 8.52 3.87 -2.04
C ILE A 74 7.10 3.79 -1.51
N GLU A 75 6.93 3.39 -0.25
CA GLU A 75 5.68 3.52 0.47
C GLU A 75 5.76 4.72 1.42
N ILE A 76 4.97 5.74 1.12
CA ILE A 76 4.97 7.02 1.83
C ILE A 76 3.92 6.94 2.94
N GLY A 77 4.34 6.73 4.18
CA GLY A 77 3.52 6.86 5.37
C GLY A 77 3.24 8.35 5.65
N TYR A 78 2.16 8.86 5.07
CA TYR A 78 1.85 10.27 5.18
C TYR A 78 1.45 10.66 6.60
N TYR A 79 2.19 11.60 7.17
CA TYR A 79 1.92 12.18 8.48
C TYR A 79 1.82 13.72 8.37
N LYS A 80 0.61 14.26 8.51
CA LYS A 80 0.32 15.68 8.31
C LYS A 80 1.28 16.65 9.01
N PRO A 81 1.69 16.44 10.28
CA PRO A 81 2.62 17.36 10.95
C PRO A 81 4.02 17.42 10.31
N ARG A 82 4.38 16.43 9.49
CA ARG A 82 5.67 16.32 8.81
C ARG A 82 5.56 16.44 7.29
N GLU A 83 4.45 17.01 6.77
CA GLU A 83 4.18 17.13 5.32
C GLU A 83 5.34 17.83 4.59
N SER A 84 5.90 18.90 5.14
CA SER A 84 7.04 19.61 4.53
C SER A 84 8.26 18.72 4.40
N ASP A 85 8.58 17.93 5.43
CA ASP A 85 9.74 17.04 5.43
C ASP A 85 9.56 15.89 4.42
N ILE A 86 8.31 15.42 4.25
CA ILE A 86 7.96 14.41 3.23
C ILE A 86 8.21 14.96 1.83
N LEU A 87 7.74 16.17 1.55
CA LEU A 87 7.92 16.82 0.25
C LEU A 87 9.40 17.08 -0.04
N ASP A 88 10.14 17.58 0.95
CA ASP A 88 11.57 17.86 0.83
C ASP A 88 12.38 16.56 0.61
N PHE A 89 11.97 15.45 1.25
CA PHE A 89 12.63 14.15 1.03
C PHE A 89 12.40 13.61 -0.38
N LEU A 90 11.18 13.74 -0.91
CA LEU A 90 10.84 13.22 -2.23
C LEU A 90 11.42 14.07 -3.37
N ASP A 91 11.72 15.35 -3.11
CA ASP A 91 12.23 16.25 -4.14
C ASP A 91 13.56 15.76 -4.72
N GLY A 92 13.64 15.72 -6.03
CA GLY A 92 14.83 15.28 -6.76
C GLY A 92 15.13 13.79 -6.72
N LYS A 93 14.26 12.95 -6.10
CA LYS A 93 14.37 11.49 -6.12
C LYS A 93 13.47 10.89 -7.19
N ASP A 94 14.02 9.91 -7.89
CA ASP A 94 13.34 9.22 -8.99
C ASP A 94 12.86 7.84 -8.53
N TYR A 95 11.54 7.68 -8.39
CA TYR A 95 10.88 6.42 -8.06
C TYR A 95 9.98 5.98 -9.23
N ASP A 96 10.05 4.70 -9.59
CA ASP A 96 9.18 4.09 -10.60
C ASP A 96 7.73 3.96 -10.12
N LEU A 97 7.51 3.90 -8.79
CA LEU A 97 6.19 3.80 -8.17
C LEU A 97 6.20 4.39 -6.76
N LYS A 98 5.20 5.19 -6.46
CA LYS A 98 4.99 5.80 -5.13
C LYS A 98 3.63 5.39 -4.59
N LEU A 99 3.60 4.75 -3.41
CA LEU A 99 2.40 4.39 -2.70
C LEU A 99 2.12 5.44 -1.61
N LEU A 100 0.87 5.86 -1.52
CA LEU A 100 0.38 6.72 -0.42
C LEU A 100 -0.28 5.84 0.62
N SER A 101 0.23 5.86 1.84
CA SER A 101 -0.27 5.14 3.00
C SER A 101 -0.45 6.02 4.23
N ILE A 102 -1.15 5.51 5.23
CA ILE A 102 -1.27 6.07 6.59
C ILE A 102 -1.02 4.93 7.57
N HIS A 103 0.11 4.93 8.28
CA HIS A 103 0.44 3.84 9.20
C HIS A 103 0.12 4.18 10.65
N HIS A 104 0.17 5.45 11.02
CA HIS A 104 0.00 5.87 12.41
C HIS A 104 -0.79 7.17 12.56
N ASN A 105 -1.26 7.43 13.78
CA ASN A 105 -1.93 8.67 14.11
C ASN A 105 -1.02 9.69 14.84
N GLY A 106 0.25 9.34 15.04
CA GLY A 106 1.24 10.13 15.77
C GLY A 106 1.35 9.76 17.25
N VAL A 107 0.47 8.87 17.74
CA VAL A 107 0.48 8.32 19.10
C VAL A 107 0.70 6.81 19.04
N ASN A 108 -0.06 6.12 18.17
CA ASN A 108 0.01 4.69 17.94
C ASN A 108 0.19 4.42 16.45
N ASP A 109 0.96 3.38 16.11
CA ASP A 109 0.76 2.68 14.86
C ASP A 109 -0.62 1.99 14.92
N TYR A 110 -1.33 1.94 13.78
CA TYR A 110 -2.65 1.30 13.77
C TYR A 110 -2.60 -0.22 13.97
N LEU A 111 -1.40 -0.82 13.89
CA LEU A 111 -1.17 -2.25 14.19
C LEU A 111 -0.61 -2.48 15.61
N ASP A 112 -0.50 -1.45 16.45
CA ASP A 112 -0.16 -1.63 17.86
C ASP A 112 -1.26 -2.39 18.60
N ASP A 113 -0.89 -3.31 19.49
CA ASP A 113 -1.85 -4.12 20.25
C ASP A 113 -2.88 -3.26 21.02
N GLU A 114 -2.46 -2.09 21.51
CA GLU A 114 -3.32 -1.16 22.23
C GLU A 114 -4.47 -0.62 21.37
N VAL A 115 -4.29 -0.54 20.06
CA VAL A 115 -5.33 -0.06 19.12
C VAL A 115 -6.49 -1.05 19.04
N ALA A 116 -6.21 -2.36 19.16
CA ALA A 116 -7.24 -3.39 19.13
C ALA A 116 -8.26 -3.28 20.29
N ASP A 117 -7.85 -2.62 21.40
CA ASP A 117 -8.71 -2.38 22.57
C ASP A 117 -9.47 -1.04 22.50
N MET A 118 -9.22 -0.21 21.49
CA MET A 118 -9.87 1.09 21.32
C MET A 118 -11.26 0.95 20.69
N ASP A 119 -12.03 2.06 20.72
CA ASP A 119 -13.34 2.10 20.06
C ASP A 119 -13.20 2.00 18.54
N LYS A 120 -13.59 0.85 17.98
CA LYS A 120 -13.50 0.51 16.57
C LYS A 120 -14.04 1.63 15.65
N ALA A 121 -15.24 2.16 15.98
CA ALA A 121 -15.87 3.17 15.13
C ALA A 121 -15.07 4.49 15.11
N SER A 122 -14.49 4.87 16.24
CA SER A 122 -13.63 6.06 16.35
C SER A 122 -12.33 5.88 15.55
N ILE A 123 -11.72 4.70 15.61
CA ILE A 123 -10.48 4.40 14.84
C ILE A 123 -10.76 4.41 13.34
N ILE A 124 -11.82 3.75 12.88
CA ILE A 124 -12.21 3.74 11.47
C ILE A 124 -12.44 5.19 10.98
N GLN A 125 -13.21 5.98 11.74
CA GLN A 125 -13.49 7.37 11.35
C GLN A 125 -12.22 8.21 11.29
N GLU A 126 -11.36 8.12 12.31
CA GLU A 126 -10.09 8.85 12.35
C GLU A 126 -9.18 8.48 11.17
N TYR A 127 -9.07 7.18 10.88
CA TYR A 127 -8.25 6.69 9.77
C TYR A 127 -8.76 7.20 8.42
N LEU A 128 -10.07 7.05 8.16
CA LEU A 128 -10.67 7.51 6.91
C LEU A 128 -10.57 9.03 6.73
N ASP A 129 -10.67 9.81 7.82
CA ASP A 129 -10.46 11.27 7.78
C ASP A 129 -9.02 11.62 7.37
N LYS A 130 -8.03 10.90 7.91
CA LYS A 130 -6.62 11.08 7.55
C LYS A 130 -6.36 10.68 6.11
N LEU A 131 -6.91 9.55 5.67
CA LEU A 131 -6.77 9.05 4.31
C LEU A 131 -7.38 10.05 3.30
N GLU A 132 -8.61 10.53 3.56
CA GLU A 132 -9.27 11.55 2.73
C GLU A 132 -8.44 12.85 2.67
N TYR A 133 -7.81 13.23 3.78
CA TYR A 133 -6.96 14.41 3.83
C TYR A 133 -5.67 14.24 3.02
N ALA A 134 -4.99 13.10 3.14
CA ALA A 134 -3.67 12.86 2.57
C ALA A 134 -3.63 12.84 1.03
N ILE A 135 -4.70 12.34 0.39
CA ILE A 135 -4.77 12.26 -1.08
C ILE A 135 -4.57 13.66 -1.69
N GLY A 136 -3.66 13.75 -2.67
CA GLY A 136 -3.31 15.00 -3.34
C GLY A 136 -2.43 15.96 -2.53
N ARG A 137 -1.86 15.51 -1.40
CA ARG A 137 -0.87 16.27 -0.63
C ARG A 137 0.56 15.97 -1.04
N VAL A 138 0.78 14.73 -1.46
CA VAL A 138 2.06 14.27 -2.02
C VAL A 138 1.79 13.67 -3.39
N ASP A 139 2.79 13.71 -4.25
CA ASP A 139 2.75 13.04 -5.54
C ASP A 139 2.88 11.52 -5.31
N ALA A 140 1.85 10.78 -5.70
CA ALA A 140 1.78 9.33 -5.55
C ALA A 140 1.02 8.69 -6.73
N ASP A 141 1.25 7.39 -6.93
CA ASP A 141 0.68 6.61 -8.04
C ASP A 141 -0.43 5.66 -7.57
N VAL A 142 -0.38 5.25 -6.30
CA VAL A 142 -1.27 4.25 -5.71
C VAL A 142 -1.79 4.73 -4.36
N LEU A 143 -3.08 4.56 -4.12
CA LEU A 143 -3.65 4.58 -2.77
C LEU A 143 -3.48 3.18 -2.18
N ALA A 144 -2.50 3.02 -1.29
CA ALA A 144 -2.22 1.75 -0.62
C ALA A 144 -3.36 1.37 0.34
N HIS A 145 -3.47 0.08 0.62
CA HIS A 145 -4.34 -0.54 1.63
C HIS A 145 -5.32 0.41 2.35
N PHE A 146 -6.46 0.65 1.75
CA PHE A 146 -7.48 1.60 2.27
C PHE A 146 -7.99 1.25 3.67
N ASP A 147 -7.66 0.09 4.19
CA ASP A 147 -8.13 -0.54 5.41
C ASP A 147 -7.08 -0.66 6.52
N TYR A 148 -5.86 -0.16 6.33
CA TYR A 148 -4.75 -0.35 7.29
C TYR A 148 -5.13 0.04 8.73
N GLY A 149 -5.80 1.17 8.90
CA GLY A 149 -6.18 1.68 10.22
C GLY A 149 -7.17 0.81 10.98
N PHE A 150 -7.78 -0.18 10.34
CA PHE A 150 -8.74 -1.06 10.99
C PHE A 150 -8.48 -2.56 10.74
N ARG A 151 -7.25 -2.91 10.31
CA ARG A 151 -6.81 -4.30 10.12
C ARG A 151 -6.92 -5.16 11.37
N LEU A 152 -6.78 -4.59 12.57
CA LEU A 152 -6.88 -5.32 13.83
C LEU A 152 -8.33 -5.60 14.28
N PHE A 153 -9.32 -5.04 13.59
CA PHE A 153 -10.72 -5.21 13.94
C PHE A 153 -11.43 -6.18 13.00
N ASP A 154 -12.31 -7.00 13.57
CA ASP A 154 -13.30 -7.72 12.78
C ASP A 154 -14.38 -6.72 12.32
N VAL A 155 -14.23 -6.23 11.07
CA VAL A 155 -15.11 -5.25 10.44
C VAL A 155 -15.98 -5.97 9.40
N THR A 156 -17.28 -5.88 9.56
CA THR A 156 -18.23 -6.42 8.58
C THR A 156 -18.49 -5.42 7.45
N VAL A 157 -18.94 -5.92 6.30
CA VAL A 157 -19.37 -5.06 5.19
C VAL A 157 -20.51 -4.12 5.62
N ASP A 158 -21.42 -4.58 6.50
CA ASP A 158 -22.54 -3.72 6.97
C ASP A 158 -22.04 -2.57 7.87
N GLU A 159 -21.01 -2.80 8.66
CA GLU A 159 -20.34 -1.73 9.41
C GLU A 159 -19.62 -0.77 8.46
N LEU A 160 -18.92 -1.29 7.45
CA LEU A 160 -18.21 -0.45 6.48
C LEU A 160 -19.17 0.41 5.63
N LYS A 161 -20.39 -0.07 5.36
CA LYS A 161 -21.45 0.70 4.68
C LYS A 161 -21.84 1.98 5.42
N ALA A 162 -21.67 2.04 6.75
CA ALA A 162 -21.91 3.29 7.49
C ALA A 162 -20.99 4.44 7.00
N TYR A 163 -19.83 4.10 6.43
CA TYR A 163 -18.85 5.04 5.89
C TYR A 163 -18.90 5.18 4.36
N GLU A 164 -19.91 4.58 3.67
CA GLU A 164 -19.98 4.52 2.20
C GLU A 164 -19.85 5.90 1.54
N ASN A 165 -20.51 6.92 2.06
CA ASN A 165 -20.41 8.27 1.52
C ASN A 165 -19.00 8.85 1.63
N GLN A 166 -18.28 8.53 2.70
CA GLN A 166 -16.89 8.94 2.88
C GLN A 166 -15.96 8.15 1.96
N LEU A 167 -16.13 6.84 1.88
CA LEU A 167 -15.38 6.00 0.94
C LEU A 167 -15.55 6.47 -0.50
N LYS A 168 -16.77 6.81 -0.91
CA LYS A 168 -17.02 7.38 -2.25
C LYS A 168 -16.25 8.70 -2.47
N ARG A 169 -16.19 9.59 -1.48
CA ARG A 169 -15.39 10.82 -1.58
C ARG A 169 -13.89 10.53 -1.67
N ILE A 170 -13.39 9.58 -0.84
CA ILE A 170 -12.00 9.12 -0.88
C ILE A 170 -11.65 8.59 -2.28
N PHE A 171 -12.45 7.68 -2.83
CA PHE A 171 -12.21 7.08 -4.13
C PHE A 171 -12.37 8.06 -5.29
N GLN A 172 -13.32 9.00 -5.22
CA GLN A 172 -13.41 10.09 -6.18
C GLN A 172 -12.18 11.00 -6.16
N LYS A 173 -11.68 11.31 -4.96
CA LYS A 173 -10.47 12.11 -4.79
C LYS A 173 -9.22 11.35 -5.25
N MET A 174 -9.14 10.05 -4.99
CA MET A 174 -8.11 9.15 -5.50
C MET A 174 -8.06 9.21 -7.04
N MET A 175 -9.19 8.98 -7.72
CA MET A 175 -9.26 9.05 -9.18
C MET A 175 -8.95 10.45 -9.72
N ALA A 176 -9.41 11.50 -9.05
CA ALA A 176 -9.14 12.89 -9.46
C ALA A 176 -7.65 13.28 -9.37
N ASN A 177 -6.87 12.55 -8.56
CA ASN A 177 -5.42 12.70 -8.44
C ASN A 177 -4.64 11.60 -9.19
N ASP A 178 -5.32 10.83 -10.06
CA ASP A 178 -4.74 9.78 -10.90
C ASP A 178 -4.09 8.60 -10.12
N LEU A 179 -4.49 8.38 -8.87
CA LEU A 179 -4.00 7.24 -8.09
C LEU A 179 -4.76 5.96 -8.46
N ALA A 180 -4.03 4.84 -8.53
CA ALA A 180 -4.60 3.51 -8.64
C ALA A 180 -5.19 3.04 -7.30
N PHE A 181 -6.28 2.25 -7.35
CA PHE A 181 -6.78 1.52 -6.18
C PHE A 181 -5.97 0.25 -5.97
N GLU A 182 -5.42 0.05 -4.78
CA GLU A 182 -4.66 -1.17 -4.46
C GLU A 182 -5.57 -2.33 -4.06
N LEU A 183 -5.33 -3.50 -4.66
CA LEU A 183 -5.73 -4.80 -4.13
C LEU A 183 -4.58 -5.35 -3.30
N ASN A 184 -4.67 -5.19 -1.99
CA ASN A 184 -3.62 -5.57 -1.05
C ASN A 184 -3.85 -6.99 -0.53
N ALA A 185 -2.97 -7.91 -0.89
CA ALA A 185 -3.11 -9.33 -0.54
C ALA A 185 -3.00 -9.59 0.96
N LYS A 186 -2.13 -8.87 1.66
CA LYS A 186 -1.97 -8.99 3.12
C LYS A 186 -3.26 -8.62 3.87
N SER A 187 -3.87 -7.48 3.53
CA SER A 187 -5.18 -7.10 4.06
C SER A 187 -6.25 -8.16 3.80
N MET A 188 -6.36 -8.57 2.54
CA MET A 188 -7.42 -9.48 2.12
C MET A 188 -7.29 -10.87 2.78
N TYR A 189 -6.07 -11.42 2.88
CA TYR A 189 -5.88 -12.83 3.18
C TYR A 189 -5.21 -13.12 4.53
N LEU A 190 -4.45 -12.19 5.11
CA LEU A 190 -3.90 -12.33 6.46
C LEU A 190 -4.75 -11.64 7.52
N TYR A 191 -5.35 -10.48 7.17
CA TYR A 191 -6.29 -9.76 8.04
C TYR A 191 -7.76 -10.10 7.76
N HIS A 192 -8.03 -11.04 6.82
CA HIS A 192 -9.36 -11.52 6.50
C HIS A 192 -10.36 -10.46 6.01
N HIS A 193 -9.87 -9.41 5.35
CA HIS A 193 -10.67 -8.30 4.82
C HIS A 193 -11.11 -8.50 3.35
N GLU A 194 -11.08 -9.72 2.83
CA GLU A 194 -11.48 -9.99 1.43
C GLU A 194 -12.85 -9.43 1.09
N ASP A 195 -13.85 -9.59 1.97
CA ASP A 195 -15.21 -9.09 1.74
C ASP A 195 -15.27 -7.56 1.73
N LEU A 196 -14.43 -6.88 2.53
CA LEU A 196 -14.31 -5.43 2.52
C LEU A 196 -13.72 -4.93 1.20
N TYR A 197 -12.71 -5.63 0.68
CA TYR A 197 -12.12 -5.33 -0.63
C TYR A 197 -13.10 -5.57 -1.77
N ARG A 198 -13.91 -6.64 -1.73
CA ARG A 198 -14.98 -6.88 -2.70
C ARG A 198 -16.00 -5.74 -2.71
N TYR A 199 -16.40 -5.30 -1.53
CA TYR A 199 -17.33 -4.17 -1.41
C TYR A 199 -16.70 -2.86 -1.91
N ALA A 200 -15.48 -2.54 -1.48
CA ALA A 200 -14.77 -1.34 -1.94
C ALA A 200 -14.54 -1.36 -3.46
N LEU A 201 -14.15 -2.51 -4.01
CA LEU A 201 -13.96 -2.71 -5.45
C LEU A 201 -15.25 -2.46 -6.25
N GLY A 202 -16.40 -2.89 -5.72
CA GLY A 202 -17.71 -2.54 -6.29
C GLY A 202 -17.92 -1.03 -6.32
N LEU A 203 -17.63 -0.33 -5.21
CA LEU A 203 -17.78 1.13 -5.15
C LEU A 203 -16.86 1.87 -6.13
N VAL A 204 -15.57 1.50 -6.20
CA VAL A 204 -14.62 2.17 -7.11
C VAL A 204 -14.98 1.91 -8.57
N LYS A 205 -15.45 0.71 -8.91
CA LYS A 205 -15.93 0.36 -10.24
C LYS A 205 -17.17 1.17 -10.62
N ASP A 206 -18.16 1.26 -9.73
CA ASP A 206 -19.38 2.04 -9.94
C ASP A 206 -19.10 3.54 -10.12
N LEU A 207 -18.02 4.04 -9.52
CA LEU A 207 -17.52 5.40 -9.71
C LEU A 207 -16.75 5.60 -11.02
N GLY A 208 -16.47 4.53 -11.78
CA GLY A 208 -15.78 4.58 -13.07
C GLY A 208 -14.24 4.47 -12.96
N CYS A 209 -13.72 3.91 -11.86
CA CYS A 209 -12.29 3.65 -11.73
C CYS A 209 -11.82 2.68 -12.82
N CYS A 210 -10.67 2.99 -13.42
CA CYS A 210 -10.03 2.18 -14.45
C CYS A 210 -8.53 1.97 -14.21
N LYS A 211 -8.05 2.24 -12.99
CA LYS A 211 -6.62 2.13 -12.63
C LYS A 211 -6.48 1.39 -11.31
N TYR A 212 -5.83 0.24 -11.36
CA TYR A 212 -5.67 -0.66 -10.22
C TYR A 212 -4.21 -1.04 -10.03
N SER A 213 -3.81 -1.29 -8.80
CA SER A 213 -2.53 -1.88 -8.43
C SER A 213 -2.74 -3.16 -7.64
N ILE A 214 -1.79 -4.07 -7.71
CA ILE A 214 -1.82 -5.32 -6.95
C ILE A 214 -0.53 -5.42 -6.17
N GLY A 215 -0.64 -5.56 -4.86
CA GLY A 215 0.48 -5.67 -3.96
C GLY A 215 0.31 -6.81 -2.96
N SER A 216 1.38 -7.53 -2.68
CA SER A 216 1.36 -8.51 -1.59
C SER A 216 1.57 -7.86 -0.22
N ASP A 217 2.17 -6.67 -0.15
CA ASP A 217 2.62 -6.03 1.09
C ASP A 217 3.57 -6.99 1.85
N GLY A 218 4.48 -7.59 1.05
CA GLY A 218 5.30 -8.69 1.50
C GLY A 218 6.56 -8.20 2.21
N HIS A 219 6.76 -8.62 3.48
CA HIS A 219 7.94 -8.35 4.30
C HIS A 219 8.83 -9.58 4.46
N LYS A 220 8.43 -10.68 3.87
CA LYS A 220 9.15 -11.96 3.84
C LYS A 220 8.66 -12.82 2.69
N LEU A 221 9.47 -13.79 2.28
CA LEU A 221 9.18 -14.63 1.12
C LEU A 221 7.82 -15.32 1.17
N GLU A 222 7.35 -15.72 2.35
CA GLU A 222 6.04 -16.37 2.53
C GLU A 222 4.85 -15.47 2.15
N HIS A 223 5.03 -14.15 2.17
CA HIS A 223 4.02 -13.17 1.79
C HIS A 223 4.08 -12.82 0.30
N PHE A 224 5.19 -13.14 -0.37
CA PHE A 224 5.40 -12.80 -1.77
C PHE A 224 4.31 -13.42 -2.65
N ARG A 225 3.60 -12.57 -3.39
CA ARG A 225 2.49 -12.96 -4.27
C ARG A 225 1.41 -13.80 -3.58
N LEU A 226 1.15 -13.50 -2.32
CA LEU A 226 0.18 -14.21 -1.47
C LEU A 226 -1.19 -14.26 -2.16
N ASN A 227 -1.68 -15.46 -2.47
CA ASN A 227 -2.99 -15.68 -3.10
C ASN A 227 -3.27 -14.84 -4.37
N PHE A 228 -2.26 -14.53 -5.17
CA PHE A 228 -2.44 -13.79 -6.44
C PHE A 228 -3.34 -14.52 -7.43
N ASP A 229 -3.45 -15.83 -7.35
CA ASP A 229 -4.43 -16.63 -8.09
C ASP A 229 -5.88 -16.23 -7.74
N LYS A 230 -6.19 -16.03 -6.45
CA LYS A 230 -7.50 -15.53 -6.02
C LYS A 230 -7.73 -14.07 -6.43
N ILE A 231 -6.70 -13.23 -6.38
CA ILE A 231 -6.82 -11.86 -6.90
C ILE A 231 -7.13 -11.89 -8.40
N GLN A 232 -6.50 -12.77 -9.18
CA GLN A 232 -6.83 -12.93 -10.59
C GLN A 232 -8.28 -13.39 -10.84
N GLU A 233 -8.85 -14.20 -9.94
CA GLU A 233 -10.26 -14.57 -10.00
C GLU A 233 -11.15 -13.36 -9.71
N LEU A 234 -10.79 -12.56 -8.69
CA LEU A 234 -11.50 -11.33 -8.35
C LEU A 234 -11.47 -10.31 -9.49
N LEU A 235 -10.32 -10.11 -10.14
CA LEU A 235 -10.20 -9.23 -11.31
C LEU A 235 -11.16 -9.66 -12.43
N ARG A 236 -11.25 -10.97 -12.72
CA ARG A 236 -12.17 -11.50 -13.73
C ARG A 236 -13.63 -11.30 -13.36
N GLU A 237 -13.97 -11.49 -12.07
CA GLU A 237 -15.32 -11.28 -11.55
C GLU A 237 -15.77 -9.82 -11.72
N PHE A 238 -14.86 -8.89 -11.55
CA PHE A 238 -15.11 -7.46 -11.68
C PHE A 238 -14.80 -6.88 -13.08
N ASP A 239 -14.55 -7.73 -14.10
CA ASP A 239 -14.18 -7.32 -15.47
C ASP A 239 -13.00 -6.35 -15.53
N ILE A 240 -12.04 -6.49 -14.62
CA ILE A 240 -10.81 -5.69 -14.61
C ILE A 240 -9.80 -6.36 -15.55
N THR A 241 -9.43 -5.66 -16.60
CA THR A 241 -8.53 -6.13 -17.64
C THR A 241 -7.08 -5.72 -17.39
N GLU A 242 -6.13 -6.35 -18.09
CA GLU A 242 -4.69 -6.13 -17.87
C GLU A 242 -4.26 -4.68 -18.11
N ASP A 243 -4.90 -3.99 -19.03
CA ASP A 243 -4.65 -2.58 -19.36
C ASP A 243 -5.13 -1.60 -18.28
N MET A 244 -5.92 -2.07 -17.32
CA MET A 244 -6.33 -1.30 -16.14
C MET A 244 -5.36 -1.48 -14.96
N ILE A 245 -4.37 -2.39 -15.06
CA ILE A 245 -3.41 -2.69 -13.99
C ILE A 245 -2.08 -2.00 -14.30
N ILE A 246 -1.60 -1.20 -13.34
CA ILE A 246 -0.33 -0.48 -13.47
C ILE A 246 0.86 -1.34 -13.10
#